data_2afde77c0716c749d3bab7e1eec5933f
#
_entry.id   2afde77c0716c749d3bab7e1eec5933f
#
_cell.length_a   1.000
_cell.length_b   1.000
_cell.length_c   1.000
_cell.angle_alpha   90.00
_cell.angle_beta   90.00
_cell.angle_gamma   90.00
#
_symmetry.space_group_name_H-M   'P 1'
#
loop_
_entity.id
_entity.type
_entity.pdbx_description
1 polymer ?
#
loop_
_entity_poly.entity_id
_entity_poly.type
_entity_poly.pdbx_seq_one_letter_code
_entity_poly.pdbx_strand_id
1 'polypeptide(L)'
;MSAPNDLDRGAAVTRSMLGWGVVAGPFYVIVSLVLALTRPGFMLSQHALSLLTLGEGGWMQRVNLVLTGLMVAVAGLGMTRAIRNGRGLAMGALCVFDGLALMLSAVFLPDPGPGFPPGSEGGHFSTSGVLHLLFGALGFLAIAAAAWACARWGRDQGLAPLARASRILAICVLVGFIGGAALATNTVGVVLLWIAVLAQFAWLALASSTIYRWSPHPLRSQRPTPAT
;
A
#
# COMPACT_ATOMS: atom_id res chain seq x y z
N MET A 1 12.18 -29.64 -24.47
CA MET A 1 11.24 -30.03 -23.41
C MET A 1 11.94 -29.91 -22.08
N SER A 2 11.52 -29.00 -21.20
CA SER A 2 12.11 -28.85 -19.86
C SER A 2 11.89 -30.12 -19.06
N ALA A 3 12.91 -30.57 -18.30
CA ALA A 3 12.81 -31.76 -17.48
C ALA A 3 11.66 -31.59 -16.45
N PRO A 4 10.95 -32.69 -16.05
CA PRO A 4 9.81 -32.61 -15.13
C PRO A 4 10.10 -31.94 -13.77
N ASN A 5 11.37 -31.82 -13.38
CA ASN A 5 11.84 -31.22 -12.12
C ASN A 5 12.48 -29.81 -12.29
N ASP A 6 12.30 -29.14 -13.43
CA ASP A 6 12.89 -27.81 -13.65
C ASP A 6 12.19 -26.69 -12.86
N LEU A 7 10.90 -26.87 -12.55
CA LEU A 7 10.10 -25.86 -11.83
C LEU A 7 10.35 -25.86 -10.32
N ASP A 8 10.90 -24.76 -9.80
CA ASP A 8 10.94 -24.46 -8.36
C ASP A 8 9.64 -23.78 -7.93
N ARG A 9 8.71 -24.56 -7.38
CA ARG A 9 7.42 -24.08 -6.88
C ARG A 9 7.58 -23.01 -5.80
N GLY A 10 8.59 -23.12 -4.94
CA GLY A 10 8.84 -22.14 -3.89
C GLY A 10 9.19 -20.77 -4.43
N ALA A 11 10.08 -20.73 -5.43
CA ALA A 11 10.43 -19.50 -6.14
C ALA A 11 9.25 -18.93 -6.92
N ALA A 12 8.46 -19.78 -7.60
CA ALA A 12 7.27 -19.35 -8.33
C ALA A 12 6.24 -18.68 -7.42
N VAL A 13 5.91 -19.31 -6.28
CA VAL A 13 4.98 -18.75 -5.29
C VAL A 13 5.50 -17.42 -4.74
N THR A 14 6.79 -17.34 -4.36
CA THR A 14 7.37 -16.09 -3.84
C THR A 14 7.27 -14.95 -4.85
N ARG A 15 7.58 -15.21 -6.11
CA ARG A 15 7.47 -14.20 -7.18
C ARG A 15 6.02 -13.81 -7.44
N SER A 16 5.08 -14.76 -7.43
CA SER A 16 3.65 -14.47 -7.56
C SER A 16 3.15 -13.56 -6.43
N MET A 17 3.54 -13.85 -5.18
CA MET A 17 3.19 -13.02 -4.03
C MET A 17 3.72 -11.60 -4.16
N LEU A 18 4.97 -11.42 -4.61
CA LEU A 18 5.56 -10.10 -4.87
C LEU A 18 4.83 -9.35 -6.00
N GLY A 19 4.31 -10.06 -7.00
CA GLY A 19 3.52 -9.48 -8.09
C GLY A 19 2.30 -8.69 -7.60
N TRP A 20 1.66 -9.14 -6.52
CA TRP A 20 0.52 -8.43 -5.93
C TRP A 20 0.88 -7.03 -5.44
N GLY A 21 2.10 -6.81 -4.96
CA GLY A 21 2.55 -5.48 -4.57
C GLY A 21 2.71 -4.50 -5.74
N VAL A 22 2.88 -5.00 -6.96
CA VAL A 22 2.90 -4.14 -8.16
C VAL A 22 1.48 -3.76 -8.58
N VAL A 23 0.52 -4.68 -8.41
CA VAL A 23 -0.88 -4.50 -8.87
C VAL A 23 -1.71 -3.70 -7.87
N ALA A 24 -1.40 -3.77 -6.57
CA ALA A 24 -2.21 -3.18 -5.50
C ALA A 24 -2.49 -1.68 -5.71
N GLY A 25 -1.44 -0.91 -6.04
CA GLY A 25 -1.57 0.54 -6.24
C GLY A 25 -2.46 0.93 -7.43
N PRO A 26 -2.15 0.45 -8.64
CA PRO A 26 -3.01 0.68 -9.81
C PRO A 26 -4.46 0.25 -9.57
N PHE A 27 -4.69 -0.90 -8.95
CA PHE A 27 -6.04 -1.37 -8.62
C PHE A 27 -6.76 -0.38 -7.69
N TYR A 28 -6.13 -0.03 -6.56
CA TYR A 28 -6.73 0.91 -5.61
C TYR A 28 -7.06 2.26 -6.24
N VAL A 29 -6.08 2.84 -6.96
CA VAL A 29 -6.22 4.19 -7.52
C VAL A 29 -7.26 4.22 -8.63
N ILE A 30 -7.26 3.25 -9.54
CA ILE A 30 -8.23 3.22 -10.65
C ILE A 30 -9.65 3.08 -10.11
N VAL A 31 -9.90 2.13 -9.21
CA VAL A 31 -11.25 1.95 -8.63
C VAL A 31 -11.67 3.20 -7.87
N SER A 32 -10.80 3.78 -7.04
CA SER A 32 -11.11 5.00 -6.28
C SER A 32 -11.39 6.20 -7.21
N LEU A 33 -10.64 6.36 -8.30
CA LEU A 33 -10.89 7.43 -9.28
C LEU A 33 -12.21 7.25 -10.02
N VAL A 34 -12.53 6.02 -10.46
CA VAL A 34 -13.82 5.73 -11.08
C VAL A 34 -14.96 6.09 -10.14
N LEU A 35 -14.88 5.68 -8.88
CA LEU A 35 -15.88 6.04 -7.88
C LEU A 35 -15.94 7.54 -7.63
N ALA A 36 -14.80 8.21 -7.49
CA ALA A 36 -14.75 9.66 -7.26
C ALA A 36 -15.39 10.47 -8.39
N LEU A 37 -15.23 10.01 -9.64
CA LEU A 37 -15.77 10.68 -10.82
C LEU A 37 -17.26 10.35 -11.08
N THR A 38 -17.77 9.27 -10.51
CA THR A 38 -19.16 8.81 -10.74
C THR A 38 -20.08 9.05 -9.53
N ARG A 39 -19.54 9.37 -8.35
CA ARG A 39 -20.31 9.59 -7.13
C ARG A 39 -20.83 11.03 -7.04
N PRO A 40 -22.13 11.26 -7.00
CA PRO A 40 -22.70 12.60 -6.85
C PRO A 40 -22.19 13.30 -5.58
N GLY A 41 -21.78 14.56 -5.71
CA GLY A 41 -21.29 15.38 -4.60
C GLY A 41 -19.85 15.11 -4.18
N PHE A 42 -19.15 14.11 -4.72
CA PHE A 42 -17.73 13.89 -4.39
C PHE A 42 -16.84 14.84 -5.20
N MET A 43 -15.96 15.54 -4.50
CA MET A 43 -14.98 16.46 -5.09
C MET A 43 -13.56 16.03 -4.72
N LEU A 44 -12.76 15.64 -5.73
CA LEU A 44 -11.38 15.17 -5.55
C LEU A 44 -10.46 16.17 -4.83
N SER A 45 -10.76 17.46 -4.91
CA SER A 45 -9.99 18.53 -4.28
C SER A 45 -10.38 18.81 -2.82
N GLN A 46 -11.51 18.28 -2.36
CA GLN A 46 -12.07 18.59 -1.05
C GLN A 46 -12.29 17.35 -0.18
N HIS A 47 -12.43 16.18 -0.81
CA HIS A 47 -12.79 14.96 -0.12
C HIS A 47 -11.69 13.92 -0.17
N ALA A 48 -11.30 13.38 0.99
CA ALA A 48 -10.39 12.25 1.06
C ALA A 48 -11.04 11.00 0.45
N LEU A 49 -10.24 10.14 -0.21
CA LEU A 49 -10.73 8.91 -0.87
C LEU A 49 -11.47 7.96 0.08
N SER A 50 -11.11 7.97 1.36
CA SER A 50 -11.78 7.15 2.36
C SER A 50 -13.26 7.51 2.54
N LEU A 51 -13.66 8.75 2.29
CA LEU A 51 -15.06 9.15 2.34
C LEU A 51 -15.92 8.41 1.30
N LEU A 52 -15.33 7.91 0.20
CA LEU A 52 -16.02 7.07 -0.78
C LEU A 52 -16.60 5.78 -0.19
N THR A 53 -16.19 5.39 1.03
CA THR A 53 -16.78 4.26 1.76
C THR A 53 -18.17 4.55 2.31
N LEU A 54 -18.59 5.81 2.30
CA LEU A 54 -19.87 6.29 2.86
C LEU A 54 -20.96 6.37 1.80
N GLY A 55 -22.20 6.43 2.26
CA GLY A 55 -23.38 6.62 1.44
C GLY A 55 -23.69 5.46 0.49
N GLU A 56 -24.63 5.68 -0.43
CA GLU A 56 -25.03 4.70 -1.43
C GLU A 56 -23.84 4.34 -2.34
N GLY A 57 -23.61 3.04 -2.54
CA GLY A 57 -22.45 2.55 -3.29
C GLY A 57 -21.10 2.60 -2.53
N GLY A 58 -21.05 3.03 -1.28
CA GLY A 58 -19.82 3.04 -0.47
C GLY A 58 -19.20 1.67 -0.26
N TRP A 59 -20.02 0.61 -0.39
CA TRP A 59 -19.53 -0.78 -0.32
C TRP A 59 -18.47 -1.10 -1.37
N MET A 60 -18.51 -0.47 -2.56
CA MET A 60 -17.49 -0.67 -3.61
C MET A 60 -16.11 -0.23 -3.15
N GLN A 61 -16.02 0.94 -2.50
CA GLN A 61 -14.73 1.41 -1.94
C GLN A 61 -14.29 0.56 -0.74
N ARG A 62 -15.23 0.03 0.06
CA ARG A 62 -14.88 -0.92 1.14
C ARG A 62 -14.29 -2.21 0.57
N VAL A 63 -14.88 -2.77 -0.48
CA VAL A 63 -14.32 -3.93 -1.19
C VAL A 63 -12.95 -3.59 -1.79
N ASN A 64 -12.79 -2.41 -2.39
CA ASN A 64 -11.49 -1.94 -2.88
C ASN A 64 -10.43 -1.93 -1.78
N LEU A 65 -10.74 -1.37 -0.59
CA LEU A 65 -9.83 -1.36 0.55
C LEU A 65 -9.47 -2.77 1.04
N VAL A 66 -10.46 -3.67 1.14
CA VAL A 66 -10.23 -5.06 1.58
C VAL A 66 -9.33 -5.81 0.60
N LEU A 67 -9.63 -5.74 -0.70
CA LEU A 67 -8.84 -6.42 -1.73
C LEU A 67 -7.43 -5.84 -1.81
N THR A 68 -7.30 -4.51 -1.76
CA THR A 68 -5.99 -3.85 -1.74
C THR A 68 -5.20 -4.24 -0.50
N GLY A 69 -5.82 -4.24 0.68
CA GLY A 69 -5.17 -4.67 1.92
C GLY A 69 -4.68 -6.12 1.85
N LEU A 70 -5.47 -7.01 1.25
CA LEU A 70 -5.05 -8.40 1.01
C LEU A 70 -3.85 -8.48 0.06
N MET A 71 -3.86 -7.71 -1.05
CA MET A 71 -2.74 -7.65 -1.99
C MET A 71 -1.45 -7.16 -1.31
N VAL A 72 -1.55 -6.12 -0.47
CA VAL A 72 -0.43 -5.57 0.31
C VAL A 72 0.11 -6.61 1.30
N ALA A 73 -0.76 -7.28 2.03
CA ALA A 73 -0.38 -8.33 2.98
C ALA A 73 0.33 -9.51 2.28
N VAL A 74 -0.23 -9.98 1.15
CA VAL A 74 0.39 -11.05 0.35
C VAL A 74 1.76 -10.63 -0.18
N ALA A 75 1.91 -9.38 -0.66
CA ALA A 75 3.21 -8.85 -1.07
C ALA A 75 4.22 -8.84 0.09
N GLY A 76 3.79 -8.43 1.29
CA GLY A 76 4.57 -8.49 2.52
C GLY A 76 5.06 -9.89 2.84
N LEU A 77 4.19 -10.89 2.76
CA LEU A 77 4.59 -12.30 2.91
C LEU A 77 5.58 -12.74 1.83
N GLY A 78 5.44 -12.24 0.59
CA GLY A 78 6.41 -12.45 -0.47
C GLY A 78 7.80 -11.89 -0.12
N MET A 79 7.85 -10.69 0.49
CA MET A 79 9.11 -10.07 0.94
C MET A 79 9.80 -10.89 2.04
N THR A 80 9.06 -11.40 3.04
CA THR A 80 9.64 -12.27 4.09
C THR A 80 10.21 -13.57 3.53
N ARG A 81 9.56 -14.12 2.51
CA ARG A 81 10.02 -15.36 1.85
C ARG A 81 11.26 -15.13 0.98
N ALA A 82 11.34 -13.98 0.30
CA ALA A 82 12.44 -13.63 -0.58
C ALA A 82 13.69 -13.25 0.21
N ILE A 83 13.56 -12.46 1.27
CA ILE A 83 14.66 -11.91 2.06
C ILE A 83 14.63 -12.55 3.45
N ARG A 84 15.39 -13.65 3.61
CA ARG A 84 15.40 -14.48 4.82
C ARG A 84 16.34 -13.92 5.90
N ASN A 85 16.15 -12.66 6.28
CA ASN A 85 16.87 -12.02 7.38
C ASN A 85 15.96 -11.07 8.15
N GLY A 86 16.45 -10.48 9.24
CA GLY A 86 15.66 -9.60 10.10
C GLY A 86 15.05 -8.39 9.37
N ARG A 87 15.70 -7.88 8.32
CA ARG A 87 15.15 -6.76 7.53
C ARG A 87 14.04 -7.20 6.60
N GLY A 88 14.16 -8.36 5.98
CA GLY A 88 13.08 -8.95 5.18
C GLY A 88 11.86 -9.26 6.02
N LEU A 89 12.08 -9.82 7.22
CA LEU A 89 11.01 -10.05 8.19
C LEU A 89 10.33 -8.74 8.61
N ALA A 90 11.11 -7.70 8.94
CA ALA A 90 10.57 -6.40 9.34
C ALA A 90 9.77 -5.74 8.20
N MET A 91 10.32 -5.67 6.98
CA MET A 91 9.60 -5.14 5.81
C MET A 91 8.28 -5.87 5.57
N GLY A 92 8.34 -7.19 5.53
CA GLY A 92 7.18 -8.01 5.23
C GLY A 92 6.11 -7.94 6.32
N ALA A 93 6.50 -8.02 7.60
CA ALA A 93 5.57 -7.91 8.72
C ALA A 93 4.88 -6.54 8.75
N LEU A 94 5.61 -5.45 8.48
CA LEU A 94 5.04 -4.10 8.42
C LEU A 94 4.09 -3.95 7.22
N CYS A 95 4.39 -4.55 6.06
CA CYS A 95 3.44 -4.57 4.94
C CYS A 95 2.19 -5.41 5.26
N VAL A 96 2.34 -6.56 5.94
CA VAL A 96 1.18 -7.34 6.40
C VAL A 96 0.32 -6.51 7.36
N PHE A 97 0.96 -5.81 8.29
CA PHE A 97 0.26 -4.94 9.23
C PHE A 97 -0.47 -3.79 8.52
N ASP A 98 0.15 -3.13 7.55
CA ASP A 98 -0.49 -2.09 6.72
C ASP A 98 -1.70 -2.67 5.94
N GLY A 99 -1.55 -3.84 5.32
CA GLY A 99 -2.65 -4.53 4.66
C GLY A 99 -3.84 -4.82 5.60
N LEU A 100 -3.57 -5.26 6.83
CA LEU A 100 -4.59 -5.45 7.87
C LEU A 100 -5.22 -4.12 8.29
N ALA A 101 -4.44 -3.07 8.43
CA ALA A 101 -4.93 -1.73 8.76
C ALA A 101 -5.87 -1.18 7.68
N LEU A 102 -5.55 -1.39 6.39
CA LEU A 102 -6.44 -1.05 5.27
C LEU A 102 -7.77 -1.82 5.35
N MET A 103 -7.74 -3.12 5.66
CA MET A 103 -8.95 -3.92 5.82
C MET A 103 -9.79 -3.45 7.01
N LEU A 104 -9.17 -3.10 8.13
CA LEU A 104 -9.85 -2.55 9.30
C LEU A 104 -10.44 -1.16 9.01
N SER A 105 -9.77 -0.33 8.19
CA SER A 105 -10.32 0.93 7.72
C SER A 105 -11.56 0.76 6.81
N ALA A 106 -11.76 -0.41 6.22
CA ALA A 106 -12.99 -0.74 5.49
C ALA A 106 -14.15 -1.14 6.42
N VAL A 107 -13.83 -1.66 7.61
CA VAL A 107 -14.80 -2.05 8.64
C VAL A 107 -15.24 -0.83 9.47
N PHE A 108 -14.29 -0.06 9.96
CA PHE A 108 -14.54 1.17 10.69
C PHE A 108 -14.61 2.33 9.70
N LEU A 109 -15.82 2.85 9.49
CA LEU A 109 -16.05 3.88 8.49
C LEU A 109 -15.65 5.26 9.03
N PRO A 110 -15.10 6.15 8.16
CA PRO A 110 -14.84 7.53 8.55
C PRO A 110 -16.13 8.28 8.85
N ASP A 111 -16.04 9.36 9.60
CA ASP A 111 -17.14 10.29 9.75
C ASP A 111 -17.38 11.06 8.45
N PRO A 112 -18.65 11.45 8.14
CA PRO A 112 -18.95 12.25 6.98
C PRO A 112 -18.20 13.58 6.97
N GLY A 113 -17.71 13.97 5.81
CA GLY A 113 -17.12 15.29 5.59
C GLY A 113 -18.16 16.34 5.16
N PRO A 114 -17.80 17.64 5.20
CA PRO A 114 -18.68 18.69 4.66
C PRO A 114 -19.00 18.42 3.19
N GLY A 115 -20.29 18.36 2.83
CA GLY A 115 -20.78 18.13 1.48
C GLY A 115 -20.73 16.68 0.99
N PHE A 116 -20.15 15.73 1.74
CA PHE A 116 -20.13 14.33 1.33
C PHE A 116 -20.29 13.35 2.50
N PRO A 117 -21.24 12.39 2.45
CA PRO A 117 -22.28 12.23 1.41
C PRO A 117 -23.15 13.48 1.23
N PRO A 118 -23.89 13.63 0.09
CA PRO A 118 -24.73 14.81 -0.13
C PRO A 118 -25.64 15.12 1.05
N GLY A 119 -25.66 16.38 1.48
CA GLY A 119 -26.43 16.84 2.65
C GLY A 119 -25.69 16.71 3.99
N SER A 120 -24.48 16.23 4.02
CA SER A 120 -23.66 16.19 5.25
C SER A 120 -23.03 17.54 5.58
N GLU A 121 -23.15 17.97 6.83
CA GLU A 121 -22.49 19.18 7.35
C GLU A 121 -21.08 18.89 7.88
N GLY A 122 -20.76 17.62 8.13
CA GLY A 122 -19.51 17.21 8.80
C GLY A 122 -19.50 17.54 10.30
N GLY A 123 -18.31 17.49 10.90
CA GLY A 123 -18.11 17.93 12.28
C GLY A 123 -18.48 16.91 13.38
N HIS A 124 -18.85 15.69 13.01
CA HIS A 124 -19.10 14.61 13.97
C HIS A 124 -17.82 13.82 14.23
N PHE A 125 -17.65 13.35 15.47
CA PHE A 125 -16.61 12.42 15.87
C PHE A 125 -17.25 11.18 16.48
N SER A 126 -17.37 10.12 15.67
CA SER A 126 -17.84 8.82 16.12
C SER A 126 -16.69 7.90 16.51
N THR A 127 -16.98 6.88 17.33
CA THR A 127 -16.00 5.83 17.62
C THR A 127 -15.50 5.15 16.36
N SER A 128 -16.37 4.93 15.38
CA SER A 128 -15.99 4.36 14.07
C SER A 128 -15.00 5.26 13.33
N GLY A 129 -15.28 6.58 13.25
CA GLY A 129 -14.41 7.56 12.61
C GLY A 129 -13.03 7.63 13.28
N VAL A 130 -13.00 7.65 14.62
CA VAL A 130 -11.73 7.62 15.36
C VAL A 130 -10.94 6.34 15.08
N LEU A 131 -11.57 5.17 15.06
CA LEU A 131 -10.91 3.90 14.74
C LEU A 131 -10.44 3.87 13.28
N HIS A 132 -11.22 4.41 12.34
CA HIS A 132 -10.79 4.57 10.94
C HIS A 132 -9.49 5.39 10.85
N LEU A 133 -9.44 6.55 11.49
CA LEU A 133 -8.25 7.41 11.52
C LEU A 133 -7.07 6.71 12.19
N LEU A 134 -7.32 5.99 13.29
CA LEU A 134 -6.27 5.25 14.00
C LEU A 134 -5.66 4.16 13.11
N PHE A 135 -6.49 3.31 12.47
CA PHE A 135 -5.98 2.26 11.59
C PHE A 135 -5.31 2.86 10.35
N GLY A 136 -5.86 3.92 9.78
CA GLY A 136 -5.20 4.66 8.70
C GLY A 136 -3.82 5.18 9.11
N ALA A 137 -3.72 5.81 10.28
CA ALA A 137 -2.45 6.31 10.83
C ALA A 137 -1.43 5.18 11.03
N LEU A 138 -1.84 4.10 11.67
CA LEU A 138 -0.98 2.94 11.92
C LEU A 138 -0.51 2.29 10.61
N GLY A 139 -1.37 2.21 9.59
CA GLY A 139 -1.01 1.73 8.26
C GLY A 139 0.06 2.61 7.59
N PHE A 140 -0.17 3.92 7.50
CA PHE A 140 0.82 4.84 6.91
C PHE A 140 2.16 4.86 7.67
N LEU A 141 2.14 4.75 8.99
CA LEU A 141 3.37 4.62 9.78
C LEU A 141 4.09 3.30 9.51
N ALA A 142 3.36 2.19 9.42
CA ALA A 142 3.92 0.88 9.14
C ALA A 142 4.58 0.84 7.75
N ILE A 143 3.89 1.33 6.71
CA ILE A 143 4.44 1.31 5.36
C ILE A 143 5.66 2.24 5.23
N ALA A 144 5.68 3.39 5.91
CA ALA A 144 6.85 4.26 5.95
C ALA A 144 8.03 3.58 6.67
N ALA A 145 7.78 2.86 7.77
CA ALA A 145 8.79 2.08 8.47
C ALA A 145 9.31 0.90 7.61
N ALA A 146 8.42 0.23 6.85
CA ALA A 146 8.80 -0.80 5.88
C ALA A 146 9.72 -0.23 4.79
N ALA A 147 9.38 0.95 4.26
CA ALA A 147 10.21 1.64 3.27
C ALA A 147 11.58 2.02 3.84
N TRP A 148 11.64 2.41 5.09
CA TRP A 148 12.92 2.69 5.77
C TRP A 148 13.77 1.43 5.98
N ALA A 149 13.14 0.30 6.35
CA ALA A 149 13.81 -1.00 6.44
C ALA A 149 14.33 -1.46 5.07
N CYS A 150 13.54 -1.26 4.00
CA CYS A 150 13.93 -1.51 2.62
C CYS A 150 15.15 -0.67 2.20
N ALA A 151 15.18 0.60 2.58
CA ALA A 151 16.31 1.49 2.30
C ALA A 151 17.61 0.99 2.94
N ARG A 152 17.52 0.44 4.16
CA ARG A 152 18.68 -0.18 4.84
C ARG A 152 19.12 -1.46 4.15
N TRP A 153 18.17 -2.34 3.82
CA TRP A 153 18.47 -3.56 3.07
C TRP A 153 19.08 -3.24 1.70
N GLY A 154 18.51 -2.30 0.96
CA GLY A 154 19.02 -1.90 -0.35
C GLY A 154 20.46 -1.38 -0.30
N ARG A 155 20.83 -0.62 0.75
CA ARG A 155 22.22 -0.17 0.95
C ARG A 155 23.17 -1.34 1.15
N ASP A 156 22.79 -2.32 1.97
CA ASP A 156 23.63 -3.48 2.25
C ASP A 156 23.81 -4.40 1.02
N GLN A 157 22.83 -4.36 0.09
CA GLN A 157 22.90 -5.10 -1.17
C GLN A 157 23.54 -4.28 -2.31
N GLY A 158 24.05 -3.07 -2.05
CA GLY A 158 24.59 -2.20 -3.09
C GLY A 158 23.53 -1.59 -4.03
N LEU A 159 22.23 -1.71 -3.70
CA LEU A 159 21.11 -1.18 -4.49
C LEU A 159 20.84 0.28 -4.12
N ALA A 160 21.81 1.17 -4.36
CA ALA A 160 21.74 2.58 -3.97
C ALA A 160 20.50 3.33 -4.51
N PRO A 161 20.05 3.13 -5.77
CA PRO A 161 18.81 3.75 -6.27
C PRO A 161 17.57 3.35 -5.47
N LEU A 162 17.41 2.05 -5.15
CA LEU A 162 16.31 1.56 -4.32
C LEU A 162 16.36 2.19 -2.91
N ALA A 163 17.55 2.21 -2.31
CA ALA A 163 17.73 2.76 -0.97
C ALA A 163 17.38 4.26 -0.90
N ARG A 164 17.72 5.02 -1.93
CA ARG A 164 17.40 6.44 -2.03
C ARG A 164 15.91 6.65 -2.23
N ALA A 165 15.33 5.97 -3.22
CA ALA A 165 13.90 6.07 -3.53
C ALA A 165 13.03 5.67 -2.33
N SER A 166 13.38 4.58 -1.63
CA SER A 166 12.64 4.13 -0.44
C SER A 166 12.65 5.17 0.67
N ARG A 167 13.77 5.89 0.90
CA ARG A 167 13.81 6.97 1.89
C ARG A 167 12.96 8.17 1.49
N ILE A 168 13.05 8.59 0.24
CA ILE A 168 12.24 9.72 -0.27
C ILE A 168 10.76 9.39 -0.15
N LEU A 169 10.34 8.21 -0.61
CA LEU A 169 8.93 7.79 -0.57
C LEU A 169 8.44 7.62 0.88
N ALA A 170 9.26 7.12 1.81
CA ALA A 170 8.92 7.07 3.23
C ALA A 170 8.65 8.48 3.81
N ILE A 171 9.48 9.46 3.45
CA ILE A 171 9.29 10.86 3.86
C ILE A 171 8.01 11.43 3.23
N CYS A 172 7.76 11.18 1.93
CA CYS A 172 6.53 11.62 1.27
C CYS A 172 5.27 11.02 1.92
N VAL A 173 5.32 9.74 2.33
CA VAL A 173 4.22 9.10 3.06
C VAL A 173 3.98 9.80 4.39
N LEU A 174 5.02 10.02 5.19
CA LEU A 174 4.88 10.64 6.53
C LEU A 174 4.41 12.09 6.44
N VAL A 175 5.07 12.89 5.61
CA VAL A 175 4.73 14.32 5.44
C VAL A 175 3.33 14.45 4.84
N GLY A 176 3.02 13.65 3.83
CA GLY A 176 1.71 13.64 3.18
C GLY A 176 0.60 13.23 4.14
N PHE A 177 0.80 12.18 4.94
CA PHE A 177 -0.20 11.74 5.89
C PHE A 177 -0.36 12.71 7.07
N ILE A 178 0.73 13.10 7.74
CA ILE A 178 0.67 13.99 8.92
C ILE A 178 0.13 15.37 8.51
N GLY A 179 0.66 15.94 7.43
CA GLY A 179 0.18 17.22 6.91
C GLY A 179 -1.25 17.14 6.40
N GLY A 180 -1.60 16.05 5.74
CA GLY A 180 -2.97 15.80 5.26
C GLY A 180 -3.98 15.66 6.40
N ALA A 181 -3.64 14.93 7.46
CA ALA A 181 -4.49 14.82 8.64
C ALA A 181 -4.63 16.15 9.39
N ALA A 182 -3.52 16.91 9.54
CA ALA A 182 -3.55 18.22 10.20
C ALA A 182 -4.37 19.28 9.43
N LEU A 183 -4.44 19.16 8.10
CA LEU A 183 -5.11 20.10 7.21
C LEU A 183 -6.32 19.47 6.49
N ALA A 184 -6.95 18.45 7.08
CA ALA A 184 -7.97 17.64 6.43
C ALA A 184 -9.24 18.41 6.00
N THR A 185 -9.45 19.62 6.54
CA THR A 185 -10.61 20.45 6.26
C THR A 185 -10.44 21.35 5.02
N ASN A 186 -9.28 21.29 4.35
CA ASN A 186 -9.00 22.13 3.19
C ASN A 186 -8.31 21.34 2.05
N THR A 187 -8.30 21.93 0.87
CA THR A 187 -7.72 21.34 -0.35
C THR A 187 -6.26 20.93 -0.20
N VAL A 188 -5.45 21.70 0.55
CA VAL A 188 -4.03 21.36 0.76
C VAL A 188 -3.90 20.05 1.53
N GLY A 189 -4.70 19.84 2.56
CA GLY A 189 -4.72 18.58 3.31
C GLY A 189 -5.10 17.40 2.45
N VAL A 190 -6.12 17.55 1.59
CA VAL A 190 -6.55 16.49 0.66
C VAL A 190 -5.43 16.15 -0.35
N VAL A 191 -4.74 17.16 -0.91
CA VAL A 191 -3.60 16.96 -1.81
C VAL A 191 -2.45 16.22 -1.10
N LEU A 192 -2.17 16.56 0.15
CA LEU A 192 -1.16 15.87 0.96
C LEU A 192 -1.54 14.41 1.22
N LEU A 193 -2.81 14.10 1.50
CA LEU A 193 -3.28 12.71 1.60
C LEU A 193 -3.11 11.95 0.28
N TRP A 194 -3.38 12.57 -0.86
CA TRP A 194 -3.11 11.98 -2.16
C TRP A 194 -1.63 11.65 -2.36
N ILE A 195 -0.73 12.57 -1.96
CA ILE A 195 0.72 12.33 -2.01
C ILE A 195 1.09 11.12 -1.16
N ALA A 196 0.54 11.00 0.06
CA ALA A 196 0.80 9.85 0.92
C ALA A 196 0.35 8.53 0.28
N VAL A 197 -0.86 8.50 -0.27
CA VAL A 197 -1.44 7.31 -0.94
C VAL A 197 -0.61 6.92 -2.17
N LEU A 198 -0.27 7.87 -3.02
CA LEU A 198 0.52 7.58 -4.22
C LEU A 198 1.95 7.16 -3.88
N ALA A 199 2.57 7.80 -2.88
CA ALA A 199 3.92 7.47 -2.45
C ALA A 199 4.03 6.07 -1.84
N GLN A 200 3.05 5.65 -1.02
CA GLN A 200 3.05 4.29 -0.45
C GLN A 200 2.94 3.22 -1.52
N PHE A 201 2.03 3.38 -2.49
CA PHE A 201 1.87 2.40 -3.57
C PHE A 201 3.03 2.43 -4.58
N ALA A 202 3.58 3.61 -4.87
CA ALA A 202 4.79 3.72 -5.67
C ALA A 202 5.97 3.00 -5.01
N TRP A 203 6.14 3.15 -3.69
CA TRP A 203 7.16 2.42 -2.95
C TRP A 203 6.89 0.91 -2.97
N LEU A 204 5.67 0.47 -2.70
CA LEU A 204 5.33 -0.95 -2.68
C LEU A 204 5.61 -1.61 -4.02
N ALA A 205 5.23 -0.96 -5.13
CA ALA A 205 5.50 -1.44 -6.48
C ALA A 205 7.01 -1.49 -6.79
N LEU A 206 7.76 -0.44 -6.42
CA LEU A 206 9.20 -0.38 -6.61
C LEU A 206 9.92 -1.48 -5.81
N ALA A 207 9.62 -1.62 -4.53
CA ALA A 207 10.22 -2.64 -3.66
C ALA A 207 9.87 -4.04 -4.16
N SER A 208 8.58 -4.31 -4.44
CA SER A 208 8.10 -5.60 -4.92
C SER A 208 8.74 -5.99 -6.26
N SER A 209 8.81 -5.08 -7.23
CA SER A 209 9.42 -5.34 -8.54
C SER A 209 10.94 -5.57 -8.43
N THR A 210 11.63 -4.84 -7.55
CA THR A 210 13.06 -5.02 -7.34
C THR A 210 13.36 -6.35 -6.67
N ILE A 211 12.63 -6.70 -5.60
CA ILE A 211 12.79 -7.97 -4.89
C ILE A 211 12.38 -9.14 -5.79
N TYR A 212 11.34 -8.98 -6.63
CA TYR A 212 10.95 -9.96 -7.64
C TYR A 212 12.10 -10.30 -8.58
N ARG A 213 12.81 -9.28 -9.11
CA ARG A 213 13.97 -9.47 -10.01
C ARG A 213 15.17 -10.06 -9.27
N TRP A 214 15.35 -9.70 -8.01
CA TRP A 214 16.41 -10.22 -7.14
C TRP A 214 16.16 -11.69 -6.75
N SER A 215 14.90 -12.13 -6.68
CA SER A 215 14.52 -13.50 -6.30
C SER A 215 14.87 -14.51 -7.40
N PRO A 216 15.29 -15.76 -7.05
CA PRO A 216 15.63 -16.79 -8.01
C PRO A 216 14.55 -17.02 -9.06
N HIS A 217 14.95 -17.29 -10.32
CA HIS A 217 14.00 -17.64 -11.36
C HIS A 217 13.32 -18.99 -11.04
N PRO A 218 11.99 -19.14 -11.29
CA PRO A 218 11.29 -20.37 -10.96
C PRO A 218 11.73 -21.56 -11.83
N LEU A 219 12.18 -21.30 -13.06
CA LEU A 219 12.80 -22.34 -13.89
C LEU A 219 14.29 -22.40 -13.55
N ARG A 220 14.76 -23.55 -13.06
CA ARG A 220 16.16 -23.73 -12.65
C ARG A 220 17.13 -23.60 -13.78
N SER A 221 16.74 -24.04 -14.99
CA SER A 221 17.49 -23.90 -16.24
C SER A 221 17.78 -22.44 -16.65
N GLN A 222 17.00 -21.48 -16.14
CA GLN A 222 17.18 -20.05 -16.41
C GLN A 222 17.91 -19.30 -15.29
N ARG A 223 18.45 -20.00 -14.29
CA ARG A 223 19.28 -19.40 -13.26
C ARG A 223 20.71 -19.24 -13.75
N PRO A 224 21.39 -18.12 -13.40
CA PRO A 224 22.82 -18.00 -13.66
C PRO A 224 23.56 -19.17 -13.01
N THR A 225 24.50 -19.77 -13.75
CA THR A 225 25.40 -20.78 -13.20
C THR A 225 26.27 -20.12 -12.13
N PRO A 226 26.46 -20.75 -10.94
CA PRO A 226 27.39 -20.22 -9.94
C PRO A 226 28.77 -20.04 -10.60
N ALA A 227 29.38 -18.86 -10.41
CA ALA A 227 30.78 -18.68 -10.79
C ALA A 227 31.60 -19.65 -9.95
N THR A 228 32.32 -20.55 -10.62
CA THR A 228 33.29 -21.51 -10.03
C THR A 228 34.50 -20.77 -9.49
#